data_2cfa55dacfb77c6ae0d79a779210c835
#
_entry.id   2cfa55dacfb77c6ae0d79a779210c835
#
_cell.length_a   1.000
_cell.length_b   1.000
_cell.length_c   1.000
_cell.angle_alpha   90.00
_cell.angle_beta   90.00
_cell.angle_gamma   90.00
#
_symmetry.space_group_name_H-M   'P 1'
#
loop_
_entity.id
_entity.type
_entity.pdbx_description
1 polymer ?
#
loop_
_entity_poly.entity_id
_entity_poly.type
_entity_poly.pdbx_seq_one_letter_code
_entity_poly.pdbx_strand_id
1 'polypeptide(L)'
;MRYVFAAFLFAAFLSPPAIRAQAGPVEGGHEWQVWTGGGHGVSGSQSSDGIWNVGLRYGWILTAPHGPGFLRGRLEYAVDAVPVFWVFQKTNTAYGAGLNPFAFKWMLDTKHSVAPYFEIGGGTLFTNTKVPEGTSHVNFTSSAALGLHFLRAKHNISAEVRYMHISNAGLATPNPGINTIQFRLGFGAFSQKE
;
A
#
# COMPACT_ATOMS: atom_id res chain seq x y z
N MET A 1 2.51 -27.43 27.05
CA MET A 1 1.20 -27.18 26.44
C MET A 1 1.44 -26.42 25.14
N ARG A 2 1.22 -27.09 23.99
CA ARG A 2 1.40 -26.51 22.65
C ARG A 2 0.07 -25.87 22.25
N TYR A 3 0.04 -24.55 22.11
CA TYR A 3 -1.10 -23.86 21.53
C TYR A 3 -0.96 -23.88 20.02
N VAL A 4 -1.80 -24.68 19.37
CA VAL A 4 -2.00 -24.66 17.93
C VAL A 4 -2.93 -23.47 17.64
N PHE A 5 -2.40 -22.39 17.07
CA PHE A 5 -3.21 -21.33 16.50
C PHE A 5 -3.73 -21.82 15.13
N ALA A 6 -4.98 -22.25 15.10
CA ALA A 6 -5.71 -22.48 13.86
C ALA A 6 -6.05 -21.12 13.25
N ALA A 7 -5.35 -20.75 12.19
CA ALA A 7 -5.74 -19.62 11.35
C ALA A 7 -7.00 -20.01 10.57
N PHE A 8 -8.17 -19.56 11.01
CA PHE A 8 -9.39 -19.59 10.23
C PHE A 8 -9.27 -18.55 9.12
N LEU A 9 -8.93 -19.02 7.92
CA LEU A 9 -9.15 -18.26 6.69
C LEU A 9 -10.67 -18.17 6.47
N PHE A 10 -11.28 -17.05 6.84
CA PHE A 10 -12.64 -16.73 6.47
C PHE A 10 -12.61 -16.27 4.99
N ALA A 11 -12.62 -17.23 4.07
CA ALA A 11 -12.94 -16.99 2.67
C ALA A 11 -14.45 -16.73 2.57
N ALA A 12 -14.88 -15.53 2.89
CA ALA A 12 -16.19 -15.05 2.48
C ALA A 12 -16.13 -14.89 0.96
N PHE A 13 -16.59 -15.90 0.24
CA PHE A 13 -16.98 -15.80 -1.17
C PHE A 13 -18.19 -14.88 -1.26
N LEU A 14 -17.96 -13.59 -1.13
CA LEU A 14 -18.81 -12.59 -1.74
C LEU A 14 -18.56 -12.76 -3.24
N SER A 15 -19.49 -13.42 -3.95
CA SER A 15 -19.49 -13.40 -5.40
C SER A 15 -19.48 -11.94 -5.81
N PRO A 16 -18.39 -11.40 -6.35
CA PRO A 16 -18.40 -10.02 -6.82
C PRO A 16 -19.43 -9.97 -7.93
N PRO A 17 -20.26 -8.92 -8.02
CA PRO A 17 -21.07 -8.68 -9.21
C PRO A 17 -20.15 -8.83 -10.42
N ALA A 18 -20.66 -9.35 -11.52
CA ALA A 18 -19.85 -9.61 -12.72
C ALA A 18 -19.22 -8.29 -13.22
N ILE A 19 -18.07 -7.96 -12.64
CA ILE A 19 -17.32 -6.74 -12.91
C ILE A 19 -16.78 -6.87 -14.33
N ARG A 20 -17.34 -6.12 -15.26
CA ARG A 20 -16.71 -5.92 -16.58
C ARG A 20 -15.43 -5.15 -16.37
N ALA A 21 -14.32 -5.89 -16.22
CA ALA A 21 -13.01 -5.30 -16.09
C ALA A 21 -12.68 -4.53 -17.38
N GLN A 22 -12.47 -3.24 -17.24
CA GLN A 22 -12.08 -2.35 -18.33
C GLN A 22 -10.56 -2.25 -18.39
N ALA A 23 -10.03 -1.93 -19.60
CA ALA A 23 -8.59 -1.83 -19.84
C ALA A 23 -7.87 -0.73 -19.03
N GLY A 24 -8.60 0.16 -18.36
CA GLY A 24 -8.00 1.24 -17.57
C GLY A 24 -9.00 1.93 -16.64
N PRO A 25 -8.51 2.85 -15.79
CA PRO A 25 -9.34 3.58 -14.84
C PRO A 25 -10.29 4.55 -15.56
N VAL A 26 -11.54 4.62 -15.09
CA VAL A 26 -12.54 5.59 -15.53
C VAL A 26 -13.11 6.31 -14.33
N GLU A 27 -13.55 7.57 -14.53
CA GLU A 27 -14.20 8.35 -13.48
C GLU A 27 -15.42 7.61 -12.91
N GLY A 28 -15.52 7.54 -11.58
CA GLY A 28 -16.54 6.79 -10.86
C GLY A 28 -16.34 5.28 -10.83
N GLY A 29 -15.27 4.77 -11.47
CA GLY A 29 -14.86 3.37 -11.36
C GLY A 29 -14.06 3.10 -10.10
N HIS A 30 -13.72 1.83 -9.91
CA HIS A 30 -13.02 1.34 -8.71
C HIS A 30 -11.76 0.55 -9.10
N GLU A 31 -10.76 0.54 -8.21
CA GLU A 31 -9.62 -0.37 -8.25
C GLU A 31 -9.74 -1.41 -7.14
N TRP A 32 -9.51 -2.68 -7.47
CA TRP A 32 -9.22 -3.75 -6.53
C TRP A 32 -7.81 -4.26 -6.79
N GLN A 33 -7.00 -4.34 -5.75
CA GLN A 33 -5.63 -4.81 -5.90
C GLN A 33 -5.19 -5.61 -4.69
N VAL A 34 -4.48 -6.72 -4.93
CA VAL A 34 -3.62 -7.39 -3.95
C VAL A 34 -2.21 -6.96 -4.25
N TRP A 35 -1.44 -6.60 -3.23
CA TRP A 35 -0.07 -6.18 -3.40
C TRP A 35 0.85 -6.76 -2.33
N THR A 36 2.13 -6.89 -2.66
CA THR A 36 3.20 -7.20 -1.72
C THR A 36 4.36 -6.23 -1.92
N GLY A 37 5.04 -5.91 -0.84
CA GLY A 37 6.19 -5.02 -0.88
C GLY A 37 7.24 -5.41 0.12
N GLY A 38 8.48 -5.06 -0.18
CA GLY A 38 9.60 -5.26 0.73
C GLY A 38 10.69 -4.23 0.49
N GLY A 39 11.52 -4.01 1.50
CA GLY A 39 12.59 -3.01 1.44
C GLY A 39 13.43 -2.96 2.70
N HIS A 40 14.30 -1.97 2.72
CA HIS A 40 15.25 -1.75 3.81
C HIS A 40 15.21 -0.33 4.34
N GLY A 41 15.64 -0.18 5.59
CA GLY A 41 15.94 1.09 6.21
C GLY A 41 17.01 1.86 5.43
N VAL A 42 16.89 3.19 5.45
CA VAL A 42 17.85 4.10 4.81
C VAL A 42 18.52 4.99 5.85
N SER A 43 19.57 5.71 5.44
CA SER A 43 20.35 6.59 6.32
C SER A 43 19.48 7.53 7.14
N GLY A 44 19.80 7.71 8.40
CA GLY A 44 19.07 8.57 9.35
C GLY A 44 17.96 7.87 10.13
N SER A 45 17.77 6.55 9.95
CA SER A 45 16.83 5.71 10.68
C SER A 45 17.50 4.46 11.24
N GLN A 46 16.72 3.49 11.68
CA GLN A 46 17.18 2.11 11.96
C GLN A 46 17.50 1.42 10.62
N SER A 47 18.65 1.78 10.03
CA SER A 47 19.03 1.38 8.66
C SER A 47 19.29 -0.13 8.49
N SER A 48 19.41 -0.86 9.59
CA SER A 48 19.52 -2.34 9.58
C SER A 48 18.17 -3.06 9.46
N ASP A 49 17.07 -2.32 9.62
CA ASP A 49 15.75 -2.92 9.64
C ASP A 49 15.24 -3.17 8.23
N GLY A 50 14.75 -4.39 8.01
CA GLY A 50 14.04 -4.75 6.79
C GLY A 50 12.53 -4.71 7.00
N ILE A 51 11.77 -4.59 5.92
CA ILE A 51 10.30 -4.66 5.95
C ILE A 51 9.82 -5.59 4.85
N TRP A 52 8.76 -6.33 5.17
CA TRP A 52 7.94 -7.02 4.19
C TRP A 52 6.48 -6.92 4.57
N ASN A 53 5.62 -6.68 3.57
CA ASN A 53 4.19 -6.49 3.80
C ASN A 53 3.35 -6.99 2.63
N VAL A 54 2.09 -7.33 2.95
CA VAL A 54 1.06 -7.72 1.99
C VAL A 54 -0.20 -6.93 2.32
N GLY A 55 -0.87 -6.44 1.29
CA GLY A 55 -2.09 -5.66 1.46
C GLY A 55 -3.13 -5.88 0.37
N LEU A 56 -4.32 -5.43 0.71
CA LEU A 56 -5.50 -5.38 -0.14
C LEU A 56 -5.88 -3.91 -0.30
N ARG A 57 -6.06 -3.47 -1.53
CA ARG A 57 -6.49 -2.12 -1.87
C ARG A 57 -7.90 -2.10 -2.42
N TYR A 58 -8.65 -1.10 -1.99
CA TYR A 58 -9.85 -0.65 -2.65
C TYR A 58 -9.73 0.84 -2.95
N GLY A 59 -9.81 1.19 -4.23
CA GLY A 59 -9.67 2.55 -4.73
C GLY A 59 -10.91 3.05 -5.46
N TRP A 60 -11.13 4.35 -5.41
CA TRP A 60 -12.17 5.09 -6.13
C TRP A 60 -11.51 6.06 -7.09
N ILE A 61 -11.82 5.96 -8.38
CA ILE A 61 -11.37 6.89 -9.40
C ILE A 61 -12.24 8.14 -9.33
N LEU A 62 -11.72 9.22 -8.75
CA LEU A 62 -12.50 10.41 -8.41
C LEU A 62 -12.71 11.35 -9.58
N THR A 63 -11.81 11.33 -10.57
CA THR A 63 -11.85 12.33 -11.65
C THR A 63 -11.64 11.72 -13.03
N ALA A 64 -12.25 12.35 -14.04
CA ALA A 64 -11.82 12.23 -15.42
C ALA A 64 -10.39 12.80 -15.60
N PRO A 65 -9.70 12.48 -16.69
CA PRO A 65 -8.37 13.02 -16.95
C PRO A 65 -8.41 14.54 -17.08
N HIS A 66 -7.64 15.24 -16.24
CA HIS A 66 -7.51 16.69 -16.26
C HIS A 66 -6.06 17.13 -15.99
N GLY A 67 -5.80 18.41 -16.09
CA GLY A 67 -4.46 18.97 -15.94
C GLY A 67 -3.76 19.25 -17.26
N PRO A 68 -2.66 20.04 -17.24
CA PRO A 68 -1.98 20.52 -18.44
C PRO A 68 -0.99 19.49 -19.00
N GLY A 69 -0.96 19.37 -20.33
CA GLY A 69 0.11 18.68 -21.06
C GLY A 69 0.42 17.26 -20.54
N PHE A 70 1.68 17.02 -20.26
CA PHE A 70 2.19 15.71 -19.78
C PHE A 70 1.79 15.38 -18.32
N LEU A 71 1.31 16.38 -17.56
CA LEU A 71 0.78 16.18 -16.21
C LEU A 71 -0.70 15.81 -16.21
N ARG A 72 -1.34 15.73 -17.38
CA ARG A 72 -2.72 15.29 -17.48
C ARG A 72 -2.89 13.90 -16.86
N GLY A 73 -3.84 13.76 -15.91
CA GLY A 73 -4.01 12.54 -15.16
C GLY A 73 -5.35 12.47 -14.46
N ARG A 74 -5.54 11.40 -13.67
CA ARG A 74 -6.73 11.13 -12.86
C ARG A 74 -6.35 11.02 -11.40
N LEU A 75 -7.21 11.50 -10.54
CA LEU A 75 -7.08 11.31 -9.10
C LEU A 75 -7.83 10.05 -8.68
N GLU A 76 -7.13 9.20 -7.95
CA GLU A 76 -7.68 8.07 -7.21
C GLU A 76 -7.50 8.31 -5.72
N TYR A 77 -8.53 8.01 -4.94
CA TYR A 77 -8.46 7.83 -3.50
C TYR A 77 -8.57 6.35 -3.21
N ALA A 78 -7.74 5.82 -2.30
CA ALA A 78 -7.77 4.42 -1.93
C ALA A 78 -7.59 4.20 -0.44
N VAL A 79 -8.06 3.02 0.02
CA VAL A 79 -7.82 2.47 1.34
C VAL A 79 -7.08 1.15 1.18
N ASP A 80 -5.99 0.96 1.94
CA ASP A 80 -5.27 -0.30 2.00
C ASP A 80 -5.48 -0.97 3.36
N ALA A 81 -6.01 -2.19 3.37
CA ALA A 81 -5.89 -3.10 4.51
C ALA A 81 -4.56 -3.87 4.38
N VAL A 82 -3.75 -3.86 5.42
CA VAL A 82 -2.43 -4.52 5.44
C VAL A 82 -2.42 -5.61 6.50
N PRO A 83 -2.97 -6.79 6.20
CA PRO A 83 -3.09 -7.88 7.19
C PRO A 83 -1.75 -8.48 7.60
N VAL A 84 -0.71 -8.31 6.79
CA VAL A 84 0.64 -8.80 7.09
C VAL A 84 1.62 -7.63 6.96
N PHE A 85 2.28 -7.33 8.07
CA PHE A 85 3.36 -6.35 8.12
C PHE A 85 4.48 -6.88 9.02
N TRP A 86 5.62 -7.22 8.45
CA TRP A 86 6.78 -7.70 9.17
C TRP A 86 7.87 -6.64 9.17
N VAL A 87 8.46 -6.42 10.34
CA VAL A 87 9.64 -5.57 10.52
C VAL A 87 10.77 -6.43 11.08
N PHE A 88 11.79 -6.64 10.27
CA PHE A 88 12.97 -7.41 10.62
C PHE A 88 13.94 -6.48 11.36
N GLN A 89 13.85 -6.45 12.67
CA GLN A 89 14.70 -5.63 13.52
C GLN A 89 15.99 -6.38 13.87
N LYS A 90 16.95 -5.69 14.45
CA LYS A 90 18.26 -6.26 14.76
C LYS A 90 18.20 -7.45 15.72
N THR A 91 17.31 -7.43 16.71
CA THR A 91 17.23 -8.46 17.76
C THR A 91 16.00 -9.35 17.63
N ASN A 92 14.94 -8.90 16.91
CA ASN A 92 13.70 -9.65 16.75
C ASN A 92 13.01 -9.32 15.42
N THR A 93 11.98 -10.08 15.10
CA THR A 93 11.03 -9.76 14.03
C THR A 93 9.71 -9.36 14.64
N ALA A 94 9.26 -8.15 14.35
CA ALA A 94 7.91 -7.70 14.70
C ALA A 94 6.91 -8.14 13.64
N TYR A 95 5.80 -8.72 14.08
CA TYR A 95 4.67 -9.12 13.26
C TYR A 95 3.52 -8.16 13.53
N GLY A 96 2.89 -7.66 12.48
CA GLY A 96 1.85 -6.66 12.63
C GLY A 96 0.83 -6.68 11.51
N ALA A 97 -0.14 -5.77 11.69
CA ALA A 97 -1.14 -5.43 10.69
C ALA A 97 -1.37 -3.93 10.70
N GLY A 98 -1.85 -3.39 9.60
CA GLY A 98 -2.09 -1.96 9.44
C GLY A 98 -3.34 -1.66 8.63
N LEU A 99 -3.73 -0.40 8.69
CA LEU A 99 -4.76 0.19 7.85
C LEU A 99 -4.24 1.54 7.35
N ASN A 100 -4.23 1.72 6.04
CA ASN A 100 -3.92 3.00 5.42
C ASN A 100 -5.21 3.59 4.85
N PRO A 101 -5.93 4.43 5.62
CA PRO A 101 -7.18 5.03 5.18
C PRO A 101 -6.96 6.16 4.17
N PHE A 102 -5.73 6.61 3.99
CA PHE A 102 -5.39 7.73 3.11
C PHE A 102 -4.33 7.31 2.10
N ALA A 103 -4.74 7.04 0.88
CA ALA A 103 -3.87 6.91 -0.28
C ALA A 103 -4.45 7.74 -1.42
N PHE A 104 -3.68 8.70 -1.91
CA PHE A 104 -4.04 9.54 -3.04
C PHE A 104 -3.04 9.29 -4.15
N LYS A 105 -3.54 8.79 -5.28
CA LYS A 105 -2.76 8.44 -6.46
C LYS A 105 -3.13 9.37 -7.62
N TRP A 106 -2.14 9.99 -8.20
CA TRP A 106 -2.27 10.69 -9.47
C TRP A 106 -1.73 9.83 -10.58
N MET A 107 -2.61 9.28 -11.40
CA MET A 107 -2.27 8.42 -12.53
C MET A 107 -2.29 9.21 -13.81
N LEU A 108 -1.14 9.27 -14.49
CA LEU A 108 -1.00 10.01 -15.75
C LEU A 108 -1.82 9.37 -16.85
N ASP A 109 -2.50 10.21 -17.62
CA ASP A 109 -3.31 9.79 -18.75
C ASP A 109 -2.40 9.55 -19.96
N THR A 110 -2.16 8.30 -20.28
CA THR A 110 -1.33 7.89 -21.40
C THR A 110 -2.17 7.20 -22.47
N LYS A 111 -1.75 7.31 -23.73
CA LYS A 111 -2.34 6.55 -24.84
C LYS A 111 -1.83 5.10 -24.90
N HIS A 112 -1.00 4.70 -23.96
CA HIS A 112 -0.31 3.41 -23.92
C HIS A 112 -0.86 2.52 -22.83
N SER A 113 -0.53 1.24 -22.90
CA SER A 113 -0.86 0.26 -21.86
C SER A 113 -0.02 0.40 -20.59
N VAL A 114 0.83 1.41 -20.50
CA VAL A 114 1.61 1.75 -19.30
C VAL A 114 1.22 3.14 -18.83
N ALA A 115 0.75 3.24 -17.58
CA ALA A 115 0.36 4.50 -16.96
C ALA A 115 1.25 4.78 -15.75
N PRO A 116 2.17 5.74 -15.82
CA PRO A 116 2.93 6.19 -14.67
C PRO A 116 2.00 6.83 -13.63
N TYR A 117 2.37 6.70 -12.36
CA TYR A 117 1.65 7.36 -11.28
C TYR A 117 2.59 7.81 -10.18
N PHE A 118 2.09 8.73 -9.41
CA PHE A 118 2.64 9.13 -8.14
C PHE A 118 1.58 8.96 -7.05
N GLU A 119 1.99 8.52 -5.87
CA GLU A 119 1.09 8.29 -4.74
C GLU A 119 1.67 8.84 -3.44
N ILE A 120 0.82 9.43 -2.63
CA ILE A 120 1.09 9.74 -1.23
C ILE A 120 0.07 9.02 -0.36
N GLY A 121 0.50 8.60 0.83
CA GLY A 121 -0.41 7.90 1.73
C GLY A 121 0.06 7.88 3.16
N GLY A 122 -0.83 7.41 4.03
CA GLY A 122 -0.56 7.26 5.44
C GLY A 122 -1.60 6.42 6.16
N GLY A 123 -1.20 5.90 7.32
CA GLY A 123 -2.07 5.05 8.10
C GLY A 123 -1.48 4.65 9.44
N THR A 124 -1.99 3.57 9.98
CA THR A 124 -1.61 3.02 11.28
C THR A 124 -0.99 1.63 11.12
N LEU A 125 -0.09 1.30 12.04
CA LEU A 125 0.57 0.01 12.14
C LEU A 125 0.52 -0.46 13.60
N PHE A 126 0.02 -1.66 13.82
CA PHE A 126 -0.01 -2.33 15.11
C PHE A 126 0.88 -3.56 15.06
N THR A 127 1.80 -3.72 16.03
CA THR A 127 2.78 -4.80 16.05
C THR A 127 2.79 -5.54 17.39
N ASN A 128 3.13 -6.83 17.36
CA ASN A 128 3.22 -7.67 18.55
C ASN A 128 4.42 -7.32 19.45
N THR A 129 5.47 -6.73 18.88
CA THR A 129 6.61 -6.18 19.61
C THR A 129 6.81 -4.71 19.22
N LYS A 130 7.56 -3.96 20.03
CA LYS A 130 7.80 -2.53 19.81
C LYS A 130 8.61 -2.28 18.54
N VAL A 131 8.19 -1.30 17.75
CA VAL A 131 8.82 -0.88 16.48
C VAL A 131 9.02 0.65 16.47
N PRO A 132 10.24 1.17 16.29
CA PRO A 132 11.54 0.49 16.48
C PRO A 132 11.69 -0.14 17.86
N GLU A 133 12.68 -0.99 18.05
CA GLU A 133 12.94 -1.63 19.35
C GLU A 133 12.93 -0.62 20.50
N GLY A 134 12.25 -0.97 21.59
CA GLY A 134 12.17 -0.12 22.79
C GLY A 134 11.17 1.04 22.71
N THR A 135 10.44 1.22 21.60
CA THR A 135 9.54 2.37 21.40
C THR A 135 8.06 2.05 21.62
N SER A 136 7.30 1.67 20.58
CA SER A 136 5.85 1.51 20.64
C SER A 136 5.35 0.31 19.84
N HIS A 137 4.22 -0.26 20.29
CA HIS A 137 3.43 -1.25 19.54
C HIS A 137 2.49 -0.59 18.52
N VAL A 138 2.20 0.69 18.71
CA VAL A 138 1.32 1.47 17.83
C VAL A 138 2.18 2.52 17.13
N ASN A 139 2.15 2.49 15.82
CA ASN A 139 2.88 3.41 14.98
C ASN A 139 1.97 3.96 13.88
N PHE A 140 2.42 5.05 13.27
CA PHE A 140 1.83 5.65 12.09
C PHE A 140 2.80 5.50 10.93
N THR A 141 2.24 5.39 9.73
CA THR A 141 3.01 5.34 8.49
C THR A 141 2.68 6.56 7.65
N SER A 142 3.69 7.14 7.02
CA SER A 142 3.53 8.10 5.93
C SER A 142 4.39 7.67 4.76
N SER A 143 3.93 7.85 3.55
CA SER A 143 4.63 7.35 2.38
C SER A 143 4.44 8.21 1.14
N ALA A 144 5.44 8.14 0.25
CA ALA A 144 5.36 8.66 -1.11
C ALA A 144 5.92 7.60 -2.07
N ALA A 145 5.30 7.45 -3.24
CA ALA A 145 5.68 6.44 -4.22
C ALA A 145 5.65 6.99 -5.64
N LEU A 146 6.50 6.41 -6.48
CA LEU A 146 6.46 6.53 -7.93
C LEU A 146 6.28 5.12 -8.51
N GLY A 147 5.36 4.95 -9.43
CA GLY A 147 5.05 3.64 -9.97
C GLY A 147 4.53 3.66 -11.39
N LEU A 148 4.33 2.45 -11.89
CA LEU A 148 3.77 2.17 -13.21
C LEU A 148 2.63 1.19 -13.08
N HIS A 149 1.50 1.46 -13.72
CA HIS A 149 0.48 0.48 -14.02
C HIS A 149 0.68 -0.08 -15.41
N PHE A 150 0.72 -1.40 -15.51
CA PHE A 150 0.69 -2.14 -16.76
C PHE A 150 -0.75 -2.60 -17.00
N LEU A 151 -1.48 -1.83 -17.79
CA LEU A 151 -2.91 -2.02 -18.05
C LEU A 151 -3.14 -3.15 -19.06
N ARG A 152 -4.07 -4.05 -18.73
CA ARG A 152 -4.54 -5.14 -19.59
C ARG A 152 -6.07 -5.14 -19.62
N ALA A 153 -6.65 -5.85 -20.58
CA ALA A 153 -8.10 -5.85 -20.78
C ALA A 153 -8.93 -6.27 -19.56
N LYS A 154 -8.40 -7.12 -18.69
CA LYS A 154 -9.13 -7.68 -17.54
C LYS A 154 -8.43 -7.47 -16.20
N HIS A 155 -7.17 -7.06 -16.21
CA HIS A 155 -6.37 -6.89 -14.99
C HIS A 155 -5.31 -5.83 -15.19
N ASN A 156 -4.74 -5.36 -14.11
CA ASN A 156 -3.55 -4.53 -14.12
C ASN A 156 -2.47 -5.13 -13.23
N ILE A 157 -1.23 -4.82 -13.55
CA ILE A 157 -0.07 -5.08 -12.69
C ILE A 157 0.50 -3.71 -12.35
N SER A 158 0.84 -3.48 -11.09
CA SER A 158 1.57 -2.30 -10.68
C SER A 158 2.96 -2.65 -10.18
N ALA A 159 3.90 -1.77 -10.42
CA ALA A 159 5.24 -1.82 -9.85
C ALA A 159 5.60 -0.43 -9.34
N GLU A 160 6.09 -0.30 -8.12
CA GLU A 160 6.44 1.00 -7.56
C GLU A 160 7.67 0.93 -6.67
N VAL A 161 8.36 2.07 -6.58
CA VAL A 161 9.33 2.39 -5.54
C VAL A 161 8.66 3.35 -4.55
N ARG A 162 8.72 3.00 -3.26
CA ARG A 162 8.04 3.71 -2.18
C ARG A 162 9.04 4.09 -1.09
N TYR A 163 9.06 5.35 -0.72
CA TYR A 163 9.59 5.79 0.57
C TYR A 163 8.49 5.66 1.62
N MET A 164 8.80 5.08 2.77
CA MET A 164 7.88 5.00 3.90
C MET A 164 8.59 5.36 5.19
N HIS A 165 7.98 6.26 5.95
CA HIS A 165 8.34 6.60 7.32
C HIS A 165 7.38 5.91 8.29
N ILE A 166 7.92 5.29 9.34
CA ILE A 166 7.18 4.66 10.45
C ILE A 166 7.62 5.32 11.74
N SER A 167 6.69 5.83 12.54
CA SER A 167 6.98 6.40 13.85
C SER A 167 5.76 6.37 14.75
N ASN A 168 5.97 6.51 16.05
CA ASN A 168 4.87 6.54 17.01
C ASN A 168 4.23 7.94 17.18
N ALA A 169 4.61 8.91 16.34
CA ALA A 169 4.14 10.30 16.40
C ALA A 169 4.29 10.96 17.80
N GLY A 170 5.25 10.53 18.59
CA GLY A 170 5.49 11.06 19.94
C GLY A 170 4.60 10.44 21.05
N LEU A 171 3.85 9.39 20.75
CA LEU A 171 3.06 8.66 21.79
C LEU A 171 3.95 7.96 22.82
N ALA A 172 5.22 7.72 22.49
CA ALA A 172 6.20 7.16 23.40
C ALA A 172 7.59 7.76 23.13
N THR A 173 8.44 7.77 24.18
CA THR A 173 9.84 8.21 24.09
C THR A 173 10.74 7.01 24.32
N PRO A 174 11.81 6.82 23.48
CA PRO A 174 12.19 7.62 22.30
C PRO A 174 11.29 7.40 21.08
N ASN A 175 11.39 8.29 20.08
CA ASN A 175 10.73 8.16 18.78
C ASN A 175 11.73 8.39 17.62
N PRO A 176 12.69 7.48 17.39
CA PRO A 176 13.69 7.64 16.33
C PRO A 176 13.10 7.44 14.92
N GLY A 177 11.97 6.74 14.80
CA GLY A 177 11.37 6.37 13.53
C GLY A 177 12.17 5.36 12.71
N ILE A 178 11.56 4.84 11.67
CA ILE A 178 12.20 4.03 10.62
C ILE A 178 11.87 4.66 9.28
N ASN A 179 12.88 4.93 8.47
CA ASN A 179 12.71 5.36 7.09
C ASN A 179 13.15 4.24 6.17
N THR A 180 12.32 3.86 5.23
CA THR A 180 12.61 2.75 4.31
C THR A 180 12.41 3.13 2.86
N ILE A 181 13.17 2.48 1.99
CA ILE A 181 12.87 2.39 0.56
C ILE A 181 12.37 0.97 0.31
N GLN A 182 11.22 0.87 -0.33
CA GLN A 182 10.53 -0.39 -0.63
C GLN A 182 10.27 -0.50 -2.13
N PHE A 183 10.28 -1.72 -2.62
CA PHE A 183 9.73 -2.08 -3.92
C PHE A 183 8.42 -2.83 -3.68
N ARG A 184 7.34 -2.41 -4.38
CA ARG A 184 6.02 -3.04 -4.27
C ARG A 184 5.55 -3.51 -5.64
N LEU A 185 4.95 -4.69 -5.65
CA LEU A 185 4.23 -5.25 -6.80
C LEU A 185 2.77 -5.45 -6.43
N GLY A 186 1.88 -5.09 -7.35
CA GLY A 186 0.45 -5.27 -7.21
C GLY A 186 -0.16 -5.98 -8.41
N PHE A 187 -1.21 -6.75 -8.14
CA PHE A 187 -2.07 -7.36 -9.16
C PHE A 187 -3.52 -7.00 -8.85
N GLY A 188 -4.24 -6.47 -9.83
CA GLY A 188 -5.59 -5.98 -9.61
C GLY A 188 -6.41 -5.81 -10.87
N ALA A 189 -7.54 -5.12 -10.72
CA ALA A 189 -8.43 -4.78 -11.82
C ALA A 189 -9.13 -3.45 -11.56
N PHE A 190 -9.41 -2.73 -12.63
CA PHE A 190 -10.32 -1.59 -12.61
C PHE A 190 -11.72 -2.02 -13.04
N SER A 191 -12.74 -1.51 -12.34
CA SER A 191 -14.14 -1.68 -12.71
C SER A 191 -14.75 -0.35 -13.10
N GLN A 192 -15.82 -0.40 -13.89
CA GLN A 192 -16.66 0.78 -14.14
C GLN A 192 -17.69 0.96 -13.04
N LYS A 193 -18.22 2.18 -12.92
CA LYS A 193 -19.47 2.44 -12.23
C LYS A 193 -20.60 1.87 -13.09
N GLU A 194 -21.46 1.05 -12.49
CA GLU A 194 -22.74 0.67 -13.08
C GLU A 194 -23.66 1.90 -13.23
#